data_21bcd2308500ef2fe06ffda677399943
#
_entry.id   21bcd2308500ef2fe06ffda677399943
#
_cell.length_a   1.000
_cell.length_b   1.000
_cell.length_c   1.000
_cell.angle_alpha   90.00
_cell.angle_beta   90.00
_cell.angle_gamma   90.00
#
_symmetry.space_group_name_H-M   'P 1'
#
loop_
_entity.id
_entity.type
_entity.pdbx_description
1 polymer ?
#
loop_
_entity_poly.entity_id
_entity_poly.type
_entity_poly.pdbx_seq_one_letter_code
_entity_poly.pdbx_strand_id
1 'polypeptide(L)'
;MSKKFIPIAKKVIDLEIKALQKLKKNIDNSFNKAVFEIAKCKSKVILCGVGKSGLIAAKISATLSSVGTPSFNLSASDSSHGDLGSISRKDILILISYSGK
;
A
#
# COMPACT_ATOMS: atom_id res chain seq x y z
N MET A 1 34.50 -22.97 6.40
CA MET A 1 33.45 -22.17 5.76
C MET A 1 33.52 -20.73 6.23
N SER A 2 33.51 -19.80 5.32
CA SER A 2 33.62 -18.38 5.65
C SER A 2 32.34 -17.84 6.31
N LYS A 3 32.51 -16.98 7.31
CA LYS A 3 31.38 -16.33 7.99
C LYS A 3 31.09 -14.93 7.41
N LYS A 4 31.65 -14.61 6.25
CA LYS A 4 31.57 -13.27 5.69
C LYS A 4 30.14 -12.79 5.38
N PHE A 5 29.20 -13.70 5.19
CA PHE A 5 27.81 -13.35 4.87
C PHE A 5 26.99 -12.99 6.10
N ILE A 6 27.41 -13.43 7.29
CA ILE A 6 26.68 -13.12 8.52
C ILE A 6 26.66 -11.63 8.82
N PRO A 7 27.80 -10.91 8.77
CA PRO A 7 27.78 -9.46 8.98
C PRO A 7 26.93 -8.72 7.95
N ILE A 8 26.91 -9.19 6.70
CA ILE A 8 26.10 -8.58 5.66
C ILE A 8 24.62 -8.72 5.98
N ALA A 9 24.19 -9.92 6.40
CA ALA A 9 22.81 -10.17 6.75
C ALA A 9 22.37 -9.28 7.93
N LYS A 10 23.23 -9.17 8.95
CA LYS A 10 22.93 -8.32 10.10
C LYS A 10 22.84 -6.84 9.74
N LYS A 11 23.68 -6.39 8.81
CA LYS A 11 23.66 -5.02 8.34
C LYS A 11 22.37 -4.71 7.61
N VAL A 12 21.89 -5.65 6.77
CA VAL A 12 20.61 -5.47 6.07
C VAL A 12 19.47 -5.33 7.08
N ILE A 13 19.45 -6.18 8.10
CA ILE A 13 18.43 -6.12 9.14
C ILE A 13 18.49 -4.78 9.87
N ASP A 14 19.68 -4.30 10.20
CA ASP A 14 19.83 -3.00 10.87
C ASP A 14 19.29 -1.86 10.03
N LEU A 15 19.50 -1.90 8.71
CA LEU A 15 18.95 -0.91 7.79
C LEU A 15 17.43 -0.95 7.77
N GLU A 16 16.85 -2.15 7.79
CA GLU A 16 15.41 -2.33 7.85
C GLU A 16 14.83 -1.78 9.17
N ILE A 17 15.51 -2.03 10.28
CA ILE A 17 15.08 -1.51 11.58
C ILE A 17 15.04 0.00 11.55
N LYS A 18 16.09 0.65 11.01
CA LYS A 18 16.15 2.10 10.92
C LYS A 18 15.02 2.64 10.04
N ALA A 19 14.73 1.97 8.94
CA ALA A 19 13.66 2.38 8.04
C ALA A 19 12.30 2.31 8.75
N LEU A 20 12.05 1.25 9.51
CA LEU A 20 10.82 1.09 10.26
C LEU A 20 10.69 2.13 11.38
N GLN A 21 11.79 2.46 12.05
CA GLN A 21 11.79 3.50 13.07
C GLN A 21 11.44 4.86 12.48
N LYS A 22 11.98 5.16 11.29
CA LYS A 22 11.67 6.40 10.59
C LYS A 22 10.20 6.45 10.18
N LEU A 23 9.68 5.34 9.66
CA LEU A 23 8.27 5.23 9.29
C LEU A 23 7.39 5.49 10.51
N LYS A 24 7.72 4.88 11.65
CA LYS A 24 6.95 5.07 12.88
C LYS A 24 6.87 6.54 13.27
N LYS A 25 7.96 7.28 13.15
CA LYS A 25 7.99 8.71 13.49
C LYS A 25 7.14 9.55 12.53
N ASN A 26 6.94 9.08 11.31
CA ASN A 26 6.19 9.82 10.30
C ASN A 26 4.70 9.53 10.33
N ILE A 27 4.25 8.58 11.14
CA ILE A 27 2.84 8.30 11.31
C ILE A 27 2.23 9.39 12.18
N ASP A 28 1.27 10.12 11.64
CA ASP A 28 0.66 11.27 12.29
C ASP A 28 -0.86 11.28 12.08
N ASN A 29 -1.48 12.46 12.28
CA ASN A 29 -2.92 12.59 12.14
C ASN A 29 -3.44 12.26 10.74
N SER A 30 -2.61 12.39 9.70
CA SER A 30 -3.06 12.03 8.35
C SER A 30 -3.32 10.54 8.24
N PHE A 31 -2.52 9.73 8.93
CA PHE A 31 -2.76 8.28 9.00
C PHE A 31 -4.10 8.00 9.69
N ASN A 32 -4.35 8.68 10.82
CA ASN A 32 -5.60 8.50 11.56
C ASN A 32 -6.81 8.87 10.69
N LYS A 33 -6.72 9.97 9.94
CA LYS A 33 -7.79 10.38 9.03
C LYS A 33 -8.02 9.35 7.94
N ALA A 34 -6.95 8.82 7.37
CA ALA A 34 -7.06 7.81 6.31
C ALA A 34 -7.76 6.56 6.81
N VAL A 35 -7.36 6.06 7.98
CA VAL A 35 -7.99 4.87 8.59
C VAL A 35 -9.47 5.13 8.87
N PHE A 36 -9.78 6.30 9.40
CA PHE A 36 -11.17 6.67 9.69
C PHE A 36 -12.03 6.68 8.43
N GLU A 37 -11.51 7.27 7.34
CA GLU A 37 -12.24 7.32 6.09
C GLU A 37 -12.46 5.92 5.50
N ILE A 38 -11.45 5.05 5.60
CA ILE A 38 -11.58 3.67 5.14
C ILE A 38 -12.62 2.93 5.98
N ALA A 39 -12.60 3.11 7.31
CA ALA A 39 -13.50 2.41 8.21
C ALA A 39 -14.96 2.80 7.99
N LYS A 40 -15.23 4.04 7.64
CA LYS A 40 -16.61 4.50 7.41
C LYS A 40 -17.07 4.37 5.96
N CYS A 41 -16.19 3.91 5.08
CA CYS A 41 -16.53 3.78 3.66
C CYS A 41 -17.60 2.71 3.47
N LYS A 42 -18.71 3.07 2.85
CA LYS A 42 -19.81 2.15 2.59
C LYS A 42 -19.79 1.58 1.17
N SER A 43 -18.84 2.00 0.36
CA SER A 43 -18.65 1.49 -0.98
C SER A 43 -17.39 0.62 -0.98
N LYS A 44 -16.46 0.85 -1.90
CA LYS A 44 -15.26 0.03 -2.02
C LYS A 44 -14.00 0.87 -1.92
N VAL A 45 -12.91 0.23 -1.53
CA VAL A 45 -11.60 0.85 -1.48
C VAL A 45 -10.81 0.33 -2.67
N ILE A 46 -10.35 1.23 -3.52
CA ILE A 46 -9.63 0.89 -4.74
C ILE A 46 -8.17 1.25 -4.54
N LEU A 47 -7.30 0.28 -4.76
CA LEU A 47 -5.85 0.51 -4.66
C LEU A 47 -5.22 0.45 -6.04
N CYS A 48 -4.32 1.37 -6.29
CA CYS A 48 -3.66 1.48 -7.60
C CYS A 48 -2.17 1.70 -7.41
N GLY A 49 -1.36 0.98 -8.18
CA GLY A 49 0.08 1.14 -8.18
C GLY A 49 0.67 0.56 -9.45
N VAL A 50 1.93 0.88 -9.72
CA VAL A 50 2.66 0.42 -10.89
C VAL A 50 3.87 -0.39 -10.45
N GLY A 51 4.16 -1.48 -11.15
CA GLY A 51 5.31 -2.31 -10.86
C GLY A 51 5.23 -2.93 -9.47
N LYS A 52 6.27 -2.73 -8.67
CA LYS A 52 6.29 -3.24 -7.29
C LYS A 52 5.21 -2.62 -6.44
N SER A 53 4.88 -1.35 -6.68
CA SER A 53 3.78 -0.70 -5.96
C SER A 53 2.44 -1.35 -6.31
N GLY A 54 2.28 -1.85 -7.53
CA GLY A 54 1.09 -2.60 -7.92
C GLY A 54 0.94 -3.90 -7.16
N LEU A 55 2.06 -4.60 -6.89
CA LEU A 55 2.05 -5.82 -6.09
C LEU A 55 1.63 -5.54 -4.65
N ILE A 56 2.11 -4.43 -4.08
CA ILE A 56 1.74 -4.00 -2.74
C ILE A 56 0.25 -3.64 -2.71
N ALA A 57 -0.24 -2.92 -3.73
CA ALA A 57 -1.65 -2.57 -3.84
C ALA A 57 -2.53 -3.83 -3.87
N ALA A 58 -2.14 -4.84 -4.64
CA ALA A 58 -2.88 -6.08 -4.73
C ALA A 58 -2.92 -6.81 -3.38
N LYS A 59 -1.81 -6.81 -2.66
CA LYS A 59 -1.73 -7.46 -1.35
C LYS A 59 -2.63 -6.76 -0.32
N ILE A 60 -2.58 -5.44 -0.29
CA ILE A 60 -3.42 -4.66 0.64
C ILE A 60 -4.90 -4.88 0.31
N SER A 61 -5.25 -4.84 -0.98
CA SER A 61 -6.62 -5.06 -1.42
C SER A 61 -7.14 -6.43 -1.00
N ALA A 62 -6.34 -7.47 -1.18
CA ALA A 62 -6.69 -8.83 -0.77
C ALA A 62 -6.91 -8.91 0.74
N THR A 63 -6.07 -8.25 1.52
CA THR A 63 -6.17 -8.22 2.97
C THR A 63 -7.45 -7.50 3.42
N LEU A 64 -7.74 -6.33 2.83
CA LEU A 64 -8.96 -5.59 3.15
C LEU A 64 -10.21 -6.41 2.86
N SER A 65 -10.25 -7.06 1.71
CA SER A 65 -11.38 -7.91 1.34
C SER A 65 -11.55 -9.08 2.32
N SER A 66 -10.44 -9.67 2.76
CA SER A 66 -10.49 -10.81 3.67
C SER A 66 -11.03 -10.45 5.06
N VAL A 67 -10.92 -9.18 5.45
CA VAL A 67 -11.43 -8.73 6.76
C VAL A 67 -12.76 -7.97 6.64
N GLY A 68 -13.42 -8.08 5.49
CA GLY A 68 -14.77 -7.56 5.33
C GLY A 68 -14.88 -6.17 4.72
N THR A 69 -13.78 -5.57 4.27
CA THR A 69 -13.81 -4.28 3.59
C THR A 69 -13.75 -4.52 2.08
N PRO A 70 -14.82 -4.24 1.33
CA PRO A 70 -14.78 -4.43 -0.12
C PRO A 70 -13.65 -3.63 -0.76
N SER A 71 -12.77 -4.32 -1.47
CA SER A 71 -11.60 -3.70 -2.07
C SER A 71 -11.17 -4.45 -3.32
N PHE A 72 -10.61 -3.73 -4.28
CA PHE A 72 -9.93 -4.35 -5.40
C PHE A 72 -8.76 -3.46 -5.83
N ASN A 73 -7.82 -4.07 -6.53
CA ASN A 73 -6.70 -3.30 -7.06
C ASN A 73 -6.89 -3.04 -8.54
N LEU A 74 -6.45 -1.86 -8.96
CA LEU A 74 -6.54 -1.41 -10.34
C LEU A 74 -5.13 -1.04 -10.76
N SER A 75 -4.63 -1.62 -11.85
CA SER A 75 -3.31 -1.23 -12.33
C SER A 75 -3.41 0.10 -13.06
N ALA A 76 -2.31 0.87 -13.05
CA ALA A 76 -2.29 2.15 -13.76
C ALA A 76 -2.51 1.97 -15.26
N SER A 77 -2.02 0.86 -15.84
CA SER A 77 -2.27 0.57 -17.25
C SER A 77 -3.73 0.23 -17.52
N ASP A 78 -4.38 -0.49 -16.60
CA ASP A 78 -5.79 -0.83 -16.74
C ASP A 78 -6.67 0.41 -16.66
N SER A 79 -6.31 1.36 -15.80
CA SER A 79 -7.09 2.60 -15.66
C SER A 79 -7.11 3.41 -16.94
N SER A 80 -6.06 3.32 -17.76
CA SER A 80 -6.02 4.00 -19.06
C SER A 80 -6.85 3.30 -20.13
N HIS A 81 -7.34 2.08 -19.84
CA HIS A 81 -8.15 1.29 -20.77
C HIS A 81 -9.65 1.28 -20.43
N GLY A 82 -10.09 2.22 -19.61
CA GLY A 82 -11.51 2.38 -19.35
C GLY A 82 -12.03 1.84 -18.03
N ASP A 83 -11.19 1.21 -17.22
CA ASP A 83 -11.62 0.69 -15.92
C ASP A 83 -12.01 1.80 -14.95
N LEU A 84 -11.68 3.05 -15.29
CA LEU A 84 -12.11 4.20 -14.50
C LEU A 84 -13.63 4.29 -14.37
N GLY A 85 -14.38 3.72 -15.32
CA GLY A 85 -15.83 3.70 -15.24
C GLY A 85 -16.39 2.90 -14.07
N SER A 86 -15.58 2.05 -13.44
CA SER A 86 -16.01 1.28 -12.28
C SER A 86 -15.89 2.07 -10.97
N ILE A 87 -15.30 3.26 -11.01
CA ILE A 87 -15.08 4.09 -9.82
C ILE A 87 -16.28 5.02 -9.61
N SER A 88 -16.83 5.05 -8.42
CA SER A 88 -17.91 5.95 -8.06
C SER A 88 -17.44 7.01 -7.07
N ARG A 89 -18.28 8.03 -6.84
CA ARG A 89 -17.95 9.10 -5.91
C ARG A 89 -17.85 8.65 -4.46
N LYS A 90 -18.46 7.51 -4.12
CA LYS A 90 -18.45 7.00 -2.76
C LYS A 90 -17.25 6.11 -2.48
N ASP A 91 -16.45 5.83 -3.50
CA ASP A 91 -15.28 4.99 -3.36
C ASP A 91 -14.11 5.78 -2.79
N ILE A 92 -13.19 5.05 -2.17
CA ILE A 92 -11.90 5.60 -1.72
C ILE A 92 -10.83 5.07 -2.67
N LEU A 93 -10.01 5.96 -3.16
CA LEU A 93 -8.90 5.61 -4.04
C LEU A 93 -7.58 5.80 -3.29
N ILE A 94 -6.78 4.74 -3.21
CA ILE A 94 -5.46 4.79 -2.58
C ILE A 94 -4.43 4.58 -3.68
N LEU A 95 -3.58 5.58 -3.86
CA LEU A 95 -2.51 5.52 -4.84
C LEU A 95 -1.19 5.23 -4.14
N ILE A 96 -0.48 4.21 -4.61
CA ILE A 96 0.80 3.81 -4.04
C ILE A 96 1.89 4.07 -5.06
N SER A 97 2.88 4.87 -4.67
CA SER A 97 3.98 5.25 -5.55
C SER A 97 5.30 5.16 -4.80
N TYR A 98 6.30 4.56 -5.42
CA TYR A 98 7.64 4.48 -4.85
C TYR A 98 8.32 5.85 -4.85
N SER A 99 8.14 6.61 -5.92
CA SER A 99 8.84 7.90 -6.10
C SER A 99 7.97 9.11 -5.77
N GLY A 100 6.70 8.92 -5.48
CA GLY A 100 5.76 10.02 -5.27
C GLY A 100 5.28 10.68 -6.56
N LYS A 101 5.53 10.04 -7.68
CA LYS A 101 5.14 10.57 -9.00
C LYS A 101 3.98 9.82 -9.61
#